data_55f12f6b1a2243f761bdaedcdff31743
#
_entry.id   55f12f6b1a2243f761bdaedcdff31743
#
_cell.length_a   1.000
_cell.length_b   1.000
_cell.length_c   1.000
_cell.angle_alpha   90.00
_cell.angle_beta   90.00
_cell.angle_gamma   90.00
#
_symmetry.space_group_name_H-M   'P 1'
#
loop_
_entity.id
_entity.type
_entity.pdbx_description
1 polymer ?
#
loop_
_entity_poly.entity_id
_entity_poly.type
_entity_poly.pdbx_seq_one_letter_code
_entity_poly.pdbx_strand_id
1 'polypeptide(L)'
;EDEKSERRILRNRIRRQQEMKKNFFLLLITVCLITACSVSLSGFRSNAKDDSTEASYKYYKSIVISGHDTLWSIAQEYMDADHYDSIDDYIKEVKNMNSLTDDAIQYGEHLVIPYYDQVFIR
;
A
#
# COMPACT_ATOMS: atom_id res chain seq x y z
N GLU A 1 -56.64 -38.40 13.13
CA GLU A 1 -55.39 -38.40 13.95
C GLU A 1 -54.16 -38.07 13.08
N ASP A 2 -54.16 -38.37 11.81
CA ASP A 2 -53.03 -38.21 10.89
C ASP A 2 -52.74 -36.73 10.55
N GLU A 3 -53.77 -35.92 10.36
CA GLU A 3 -53.62 -34.52 9.97
C GLU A 3 -52.90 -33.66 11.06
N LYS A 4 -53.08 -34.03 12.32
CA LYS A 4 -52.46 -33.34 13.45
C LYS A 4 -50.97 -33.66 13.62
N SER A 5 -50.60 -34.88 13.21
CA SER A 5 -49.20 -35.32 13.20
C SER A 5 -48.41 -34.70 12.05
N GLU A 6 -48.98 -34.59 10.86
CA GLU A 6 -48.37 -33.94 9.71
C GLU A 6 -48.11 -32.45 9.95
N ARG A 7 -49.05 -31.75 10.55
CA ARG A 7 -48.87 -30.31 10.92
C ARG A 7 -47.78 -30.12 11.96
N ARG A 8 -47.51 -31.10 12.83
CA ARG A 8 -46.38 -31.05 13.79
C ARG A 8 -45.03 -31.26 13.06
N ILE A 9 -44.97 -32.18 12.14
CA ILE A 9 -43.76 -32.47 11.36
C ILE A 9 -43.38 -31.27 10.47
N LEU A 10 -44.37 -30.67 9.82
CA LEU A 10 -44.16 -29.46 8.99
C LEU A 10 -43.63 -28.28 9.83
N ARG A 11 -44.21 -28.04 10.99
CA ARG A 11 -43.73 -26.96 11.91
C ARG A 11 -42.30 -27.21 12.38
N ASN A 12 -41.94 -28.44 12.66
CA ASN A 12 -40.58 -28.79 13.07
C ASN A 12 -39.58 -28.66 11.93
N ARG A 13 -39.94 -28.94 10.69
CA ARG A 13 -39.11 -28.73 9.51
C ARG A 13 -38.87 -27.21 9.26
N ILE A 14 -39.91 -26.42 9.36
CA ILE A 14 -39.81 -24.95 9.20
C ILE A 14 -38.92 -24.33 10.30
N ARG A 15 -39.08 -24.77 11.55
CA ARG A 15 -38.20 -24.30 12.63
C ARG A 15 -36.73 -24.65 12.40
N ARG A 16 -36.43 -25.89 12.00
CA ARG A 16 -35.05 -26.29 11.70
C ARG A 16 -34.45 -25.50 10.53
N GLN A 17 -35.25 -25.20 9.50
CA GLN A 17 -34.78 -24.35 8.41
C GLN A 17 -34.53 -22.90 8.83
N GLN A 18 -35.33 -22.36 9.74
CA GLN A 18 -35.14 -21.04 10.28
C GLN A 18 -33.90 -20.95 11.19
N GLU A 19 -33.66 -21.98 12.00
CA GLU A 19 -32.45 -22.08 12.82
C GLU A 19 -31.17 -22.17 11.98
N MET A 20 -31.19 -22.98 10.92
CA MET A 20 -30.07 -23.09 10.01
C MET A 20 -29.78 -21.78 9.28
N LYS A 21 -30.79 -21.02 8.87
CA LYS A 21 -30.64 -19.72 8.24
C LYS A 21 -30.06 -18.68 9.21
N LYS A 22 -30.50 -18.66 10.46
CA LYS A 22 -29.96 -17.79 11.50
C LYS A 22 -28.48 -18.10 11.78
N ASN A 23 -28.13 -19.38 11.93
CA ASN A 23 -26.77 -19.81 12.19
C ASN A 23 -25.85 -19.51 10.98
N PHE A 24 -26.34 -19.70 9.75
CA PHE A 24 -25.62 -19.35 8.54
C PHE A 24 -25.39 -17.83 8.42
N PHE A 25 -26.40 -17.04 8.79
CA PHE A 25 -26.29 -15.57 8.78
C PHE A 25 -25.31 -15.06 9.85
N LEU A 26 -25.33 -15.67 11.05
CA LEU A 26 -24.35 -15.39 12.09
C LEU A 26 -22.93 -15.74 11.64
N LEU A 27 -22.76 -16.87 10.97
CA LEU A 27 -21.46 -17.32 10.46
C LEU A 27 -20.94 -16.37 9.37
N LEU A 28 -21.80 -15.87 8.49
CA LEU A 28 -21.46 -14.85 7.49
C LEU A 28 -21.01 -13.54 8.15
N ILE A 29 -21.72 -13.08 9.18
CA ILE A 29 -21.36 -11.86 9.92
C ILE A 29 -19.99 -12.02 10.60
N THR A 30 -19.73 -13.18 11.23
CA THR A 30 -18.43 -13.43 11.87
C THR A 30 -17.28 -13.46 10.87
N VAL A 31 -17.47 -14.07 9.71
CA VAL A 31 -16.46 -14.07 8.64
C VAL A 31 -16.21 -12.64 8.12
N CYS A 32 -17.28 -11.86 7.91
CA CYS A 32 -17.14 -10.46 7.50
C CYS A 32 -16.39 -9.60 8.54
N LEU A 33 -16.65 -9.82 9.85
CA LEU A 33 -15.93 -9.14 10.92
C LEU A 33 -14.45 -9.50 10.97
N ILE A 34 -14.12 -10.78 10.79
CA ILE A 34 -12.73 -11.25 10.75
C ILE A 34 -11.99 -10.66 9.55
N THR A 35 -12.62 -10.63 8.37
CA THR A 35 -12.00 -10.05 7.18
C THR A 35 -11.83 -8.54 7.30
N ALA A 36 -12.80 -7.82 7.86
CA ALA A 36 -12.72 -6.39 8.12
C ALA A 36 -11.59 -6.05 9.11
N CYS A 37 -11.44 -6.84 10.19
CA CYS A 37 -10.33 -6.68 11.14
C CYS A 37 -8.97 -6.96 10.48
N SER A 38 -8.88 -7.95 9.60
CA SER A 38 -7.63 -8.28 8.90
C SER A 38 -7.16 -7.16 7.99
N VAL A 39 -8.09 -6.50 7.29
CA VAL A 39 -7.78 -5.36 6.42
C VAL A 39 -7.38 -4.13 7.25
N SER A 40 -8.03 -3.91 8.39
CA SER A 40 -7.69 -2.80 9.29
C SER A 40 -6.31 -2.96 9.95
N LEU A 41 -5.92 -4.18 10.28
CA LEU A 41 -4.58 -4.47 10.83
C LEU A 41 -3.47 -4.38 9.77
N SER A 42 -3.78 -4.62 8.50
CA SER A 42 -2.82 -4.47 7.41
C SER A 42 -2.55 -2.99 7.06
N GLY A 43 -3.50 -2.10 7.34
CA GLY A 43 -3.35 -0.64 7.15
C GLY A 43 -2.61 0.07 8.28
N PHE A 44 -2.49 -0.55 9.47
CA PHE A 44 -1.73 -0.04 10.60
C PHE A 44 -0.36 -0.74 10.72
N ARG A 45 0.38 -0.83 9.64
CA ARG A 45 1.82 -0.78 9.75
C ARG A 45 2.18 0.69 9.98
N SER A 46 1.97 1.13 11.21
CA SER A 46 2.76 2.20 11.76
C SER A 46 4.21 1.74 11.57
N ASN A 47 4.93 2.39 10.65
CA ASN A 47 6.36 2.48 10.78
C ASN A 47 6.60 3.08 12.17
N ALA A 48 6.73 2.24 13.19
CA ALA A 48 7.51 2.57 14.34
C ALA A 48 8.92 2.74 13.77
N LYS A 49 9.19 3.94 13.29
CA LYS A 49 10.52 4.41 12.99
C LYS A 49 11.26 4.23 14.30
N ASP A 50 12.11 3.23 14.35
CA ASP A 50 13.07 3.05 15.42
C ASP A 50 13.82 4.38 15.48
N ASP A 51 13.68 5.09 16.58
CA ASP A 51 14.16 6.46 16.78
C ASP A 51 15.68 6.47 17.08
N SER A 52 16.41 5.59 16.41
CA SER A 52 17.83 5.70 16.18
C SER A 52 18.04 6.55 14.93
N THR A 53 17.70 7.83 15.03
CA THR A 53 17.89 8.81 13.97
C THR A 53 19.41 9.06 13.84
N GLU A 54 20.10 8.19 13.13
CA GLU A 54 21.34 8.61 12.50
C GLU A 54 20.95 9.76 11.57
N ALA A 55 21.47 10.95 11.83
CA ALA A 55 21.13 12.15 11.08
C ALA A 55 21.45 11.91 9.60
N SER A 56 20.44 11.79 8.79
CA SER A 56 20.57 11.66 7.34
C SER A 56 20.44 13.02 6.69
N TYR A 57 21.39 13.38 5.85
CA TYR A 57 21.46 14.67 5.17
C TYR A 57 21.09 14.53 3.71
N LYS A 58 20.28 15.44 3.21
CA LYS A 58 19.87 15.48 1.81
C LYS A 58 20.91 16.20 0.97
N TYR A 59 21.39 15.54 -0.07
CA TYR A 59 22.34 16.05 -1.04
C TYR A 59 21.79 15.95 -2.46
N TYR A 60 22.48 16.61 -3.37
CA TYR A 60 22.12 16.64 -4.78
C TYR A 60 23.34 16.28 -5.62
N LYS A 61 23.14 15.47 -6.64
CA LYS A 61 24.18 15.14 -7.62
C LYS A 61 23.64 15.22 -9.03
N SER A 62 24.52 15.48 -9.97
CA SER A 62 24.19 15.44 -11.39
C SER A 62 24.61 14.11 -11.96
N ILE A 63 23.68 13.44 -12.64
CA ILE A 63 23.92 12.21 -13.39
C ILE A 63 23.77 12.48 -14.88
N VAL A 64 24.40 11.66 -15.72
CA VAL A 64 24.23 11.69 -17.18
C VAL A 64 23.21 10.62 -17.57
N ILE A 65 22.20 11.01 -18.33
CA ILE A 65 21.12 10.12 -18.75
C ILE A 65 21.65 9.14 -19.79
N SER A 66 21.49 7.83 -19.55
CA SER A 66 21.86 6.75 -20.46
C SER A 66 20.73 6.42 -21.45
N GLY A 67 21.03 5.70 -22.52
CA GLY A 67 20.08 5.49 -23.65
C GLY A 67 18.83 4.69 -23.35
N HIS A 68 18.76 4.07 -22.18
CA HIS A 68 17.59 3.28 -21.73
C HIS A 68 16.98 3.80 -20.42
N ASP A 69 17.46 4.95 -19.93
CA ASP A 69 16.98 5.52 -18.69
C ASP A 69 15.61 6.17 -18.86
N THR A 70 14.81 5.99 -17.85
CA THR A 70 13.53 6.67 -17.65
C THR A 70 13.54 7.30 -16.26
N LEU A 71 12.72 8.30 -16.02
CA LEU A 71 12.57 8.86 -14.65
C LEU A 71 12.22 7.78 -13.64
N TRP A 72 11.44 6.78 -14.06
CA TRP A 72 11.08 5.64 -13.24
C TRP A 72 12.27 4.76 -12.87
N SER A 73 13.11 4.37 -13.86
CA SER A 73 14.31 3.55 -13.59
C SER A 73 15.33 4.27 -12.72
N ILE A 74 15.51 5.57 -12.96
CA ILE A 74 16.37 6.42 -12.12
C ILE A 74 15.82 6.52 -10.71
N ALA A 75 14.51 6.71 -10.55
CA ALA A 75 13.87 6.73 -9.24
C ALA A 75 14.02 5.41 -8.49
N GLN A 76 13.89 4.26 -9.17
CA GLN A 76 14.11 2.95 -8.54
C GLN A 76 15.56 2.74 -8.07
N GLU A 77 16.52 3.34 -8.75
CA GLU A 77 17.94 3.20 -8.41
C GLU A 77 18.37 4.14 -7.27
N TYR A 78 17.85 5.37 -7.24
CA TYR A 78 18.36 6.43 -6.35
C TYR A 78 17.40 6.85 -5.24
N MET A 79 16.13 6.46 -5.28
CA MET A 79 15.17 6.81 -4.25
C MET A 79 15.50 6.10 -2.94
N ASP A 80 15.54 6.86 -1.86
CA ASP A 80 15.61 6.33 -0.50
C ASP A 80 14.18 6.12 0.05
N ALA A 81 13.83 4.88 0.33
CA ALA A 81 12.51 4.50 0.83
C ALA A 81 12.21 5.02 2.25
N ASP A 82 13.23 5.44 3.00
CA ASP A 82 13.04 6.02 4.33
C ASP A 82 12.63 7.50 4.28
N HIS A 83 12.87 8.16 3.13
CA HIS A 83 12.65 9.59 2.96
C HIS A 83 11.56 9.95 1.94
N TYR A 84 11.07 8.99 1.17
CA TYR A 84 10.00 9.19 0.19
C TYR A 84 8.90 8.16 0.37
N ASP A 85 7.66 8.61 0.37
CA ASP A 85 6.50 7.73 0.52
C ASP A 85 6.22 6.91 -0.75
N SER A 86 6.64 7.42 -1.92
CA SER A 86 6.43 6.75 -3.20
C SER A 86 7.48 7.15 -4.25
N ILE A 87 7.63 6.29 -5.26
CA ILE A 87 8.47 6.60 -6.45
C ILE A 87 7.95 7.85 -7.16
N ASP A 88 6.64 8.05 -7.21
CA ASP A 88 6.03 9.22 -7.85
C ASP A 88 6.40 10.53 -7.14
N ASP A 89 6.52 10.52 -5.82
CA ASP A 89 6.95 11.70 -5.06
C ASP A 89 8.41 12.05 -5.34
N TYR A 90 9.26 11.04 -5.45
CA TYR A 90 10.64 11.24 -5.87
C TYR A 90 10.74 11.80 -7.29
N ILE A 91 10.03 11.21 -8.25
CA ILE A 91 9.99 11.67 -9.64
C ILE A 91 9.49 13.12 -9.71
N LYS A 92 8.45 13.46 -8.96
CA LYS A 92 7.91 14.81 -8.89
C LYS A 92 8.94 15.83 -8.40
N GLU A 93 9.74 15.48 -7.40
CA GLU A 93 10.83 16.31 -6.93
C GLU A 93 11.91 16.47 -7.99
N VAL A 94 12.37 15.37 -8.61
CA VAL A 94 13.36 15.41 -9.69
C VAL A 94 12.88 16.29 -10.85
N LYS A 95 11.62 16.19 -11.25
CA LYS A 95 11.03 17.04 -12.29
C LYS A 95 11.07 18.52 -11.91
N ASN A 96 10.66 18.84 -10.69
CA ASN A 96 10.66 20.22 -10.21
C ASN A 96 12.07 20.83 -10.19
N MET A 97 13.06 20.06 -9.75
CA MET A 97 14.45 20.51 -9.68
C MET A 97 15.07 20.76 -11.06
N ASN A 98 14.71 19.96 -12.04
CA ASN A 98 15.23 20.06 -13.40
C ASN A 98 14.31 20.87 -14.34
N SER A 99 13.23 21.46 -13.81
CA SER A 99 12.23 22.23 -14.59
C SER A 99 11.59 21.40 -15.73
N LEU A 100 11.41 20.10 -15.50
CA LEU A 100 10.77 19.22 -16.47
C LEU A 100 9.25 19.36 -16.38
N THR A 101 8.60 19.53 -17.52
CA THR A 101 7.14 19.63 -17.63
C THR A 101 6.46 18.26 -17.79
N ASP A 102 7.17 17.31 -18.36
CA ASP A 102 6.72 15.94 -18.61
C ASP A 102 7.76 14.92 -18.15
N ASP A 103 7.58 13.65 -18.48
CA ASP A 103 8.48 12.58 -18.08
C ASP A 103 9.56 12.28 -19.14
N ALA A 104 9.61 13.08 -20.23
CA ALA A 104 10.57 12.90 -21.28
C ALA A 104 11.95 13.42 -20.84
N ILE A 105 12.94 12.53 -20.86
CA ILE A 105 14.35 12.85 -20.63
C ILE A 105 15.16 12.43 -21.86
N GLN A 106 16.26 13.15 -22.11
CA GLN A 106 17.06 12.91 -23.32
C GLN A 106 18.41 12.28 -22.99
N TYR A 107 18.80 11.31 -23.81
CA TYR A 107 20.10 10.68 -23.72
C TYR A 107 21.25 11.70 -23.79
N GLY A 108 22.21 11.56 -22.88
CA GLY A 108 23.38 12.42 -22.81
C GLY A 108 23.20 13.77 -22.10
N GLU A 109 21.95 14.11 -21.71
CA GLU A 109 21.71 15.28 -20.86
C GLU A 109 22.05 15.00 -19.40
N HIS A 110 22.24 16.07 -18.64
CA HIS A 110 22.48 16.02 -17.23
C HIS A 110 21.17 16.15 -16.46
N LEU A 111 20.95 15.28 -15.48
CA LEU A 111 19.80 15.32 -14.58
C LEU A 111 20.29 15.47 -13.15
N VAL A 112 19.79 16.48 -12.44
CA VAL A 112 20.06 16.67 -11.01
C VAL A 112 19.08 15.81 -10.22
N ILE A 113 19.60 14.97 -9.33
CA ILE A 113 18.81 14.09 -8.48
C ILE A 113 19.14 14.28 -7.01
N PRO A 114 18.16 14.17 -6.10
CA PRO A 114 18.40 14.16 -4.67
C PRO A 114 18.84 12.76 -4.21
N TYR A 115 19.70 12.70 -3.21
CA TYR A 115 20.08 11.49 -2.50
C TYR A 115 20.33 11.80 -1.03
N TYR A 116 20.30 10.78 -0.19
CA TYR A 116 20.56 10.92 1.23
C TYR A 116 21.85 10.22 1.63
N ASP A 117 22.59 10.82 2.55
CA ASP A 117 23.82 10.26 3.12
C ASP A 117 23.88 10.54 4.62
N GLN A 118 24.48 9.63 5.38
CA GLN A 118 24.70 9.77 6.82
C GLN A 118 25.93 10.62 7.12
N VAL A 119 26.82 10.80 6.15
CA VAL A 119 28.03 11.57 6.31
C VAL A 119 27.78 13.04 5.95
N PHE A 120 27.99 13.93 6.90
CA PHE A 120 27.97 15.37 6.63
C PHE A 120 29.21 15.77 5.83
N ILE A 121 29.02 16.05 4.55
CA ILE A 121 30.09 16.57 3.67
C ILE A 121 30.15 18.08 3.86
N ARG A 122 31.29 18.54 4.41
CA ARG A 122 31.58 19.97 4.65
C ARG A 122 32.15 20.62 3.42
#